data_c55a6e679d5270e8714dcc3406b45f30
#
_entry.id   c55a6e679d5270e8714dcc3406b45f30
#
_cell.length_a   1.000
_cell.length_b   1.000
_cell.length_c   1.000
_cell.angle_alpha   90.00
_cell.angle_beta   90.00
_cell.angle_gamma   90.00
#
_symmetry.space_group_name_H-M   'P 1'
#
loop_
_entity.id
_entity.type
_entity.pdbx_description
1 polymer ?
#
loop_
_entity_poly.entity_id
_entity_poly.type
_entity_poly.pdbx_seq_one_letter_code
_entity_poly.pdbx_strand_id
1 'polypeptide(L)'
;MLDDIYQGALTPDPWAALPGRIAAMAGGGAWALQLVRPGLPRRAELHGCNFDPALTRLYPDRFAALNPWLDQLLRAPELHLVQDDRMIRGEAFFASAFYTGFLQPQGDIHRCFGTLLVRDDTGSLVLSCNHAPDQAGTVGRAGPRLLLQIAPHLRRAIGLMRAARHDALRKGVRLLDGLDGRQACFVIDRRGHLIVSDSRGTALLEQGGLLRLAPGGRLRFSEPEANAALDRALAQGDRPAGRFALGPGPRHVRLMALPDDTMIAPLRALLAGGRAAAALIVPEAGASDRLDAELTRLYALTRAETLVLRLLCEGHAIPEIAARRGVSINTVRNQMRSLFDKTGTRRQAELVVLATRLGANRADIGASGPPTACGRGHDPHSA
;
A
#
# COMPACT_ATOMS: atom_id res chain seq x y z
N MET A 1 27.55 -4.87 -13.10
CA MET A 1 26.34 -5.70 -12.85
C MET A 1 25.91 -5.73 -11.40
N LEU A 2 26.75 -6.04 -10.39
CA LEU A 2 26.33 -5.99 -9.00
C LEU A 2 25.86 -4.58 -8.61
N ASP A 3 26.61 -3.55 -9.00
CA ASP A 3 26.21 -2.16 -8.78
C ASP A 3 24.83 -1.85 -9.38
N ASP A 4 24.55 -2.35 -10.59
CA ASP A 4 23.25 -2.16 -11.25
C ASP A 4 22.11 -2.86 -10.50
N ILE A 5 22.36 -4.04 -9.93
CA ILE A 5 21.39 -4.76 -9.11
C ILE A 5 21.02 -3.94 -7.88
N TYR A 6 22.01 -3.36 -7.19
CA TYR A 6 21.77 -2.57 -6.00
C TYR A 6 21.29 -1.15 -6.29
N GLN A 7 21.77 -0.51 -7.36
CA GLN A 7 21.24 0.78 -7.82
C GLN A 7 19.76 0.66 -8.22
N GLY A 8 19.38 -0.44 -8.89
CA GLY A 8 17.99 -0.71 -9.23
C GLY A 8 17.07 -0.89 -8.03
N ALA A 9 17.61 -1.16 -6.84
CA ALA A 9 16.84 -1.13 -5.61
C ALA A 9 16.47 0.30 -5.18
N LEU A 10 17.22 1.31 -5.63
CA LEU A 10 17.04 2.72 -5.29
C LEU A 10 16.35 3.52 -6.39
N THR A 11 16.59 3.14 -7.66
CA THR A 11 16.08 3.83 -8.85
C THR A 11 15.43 2.84 -9.84
N PRO A 12 14.43 3.25 -10.64
CA PRO A 12 13.61 2.32 -11.44
C PRO A 12 14.31 1.66 -12.62
N ASP A 13 15.18 2.40 -13.31
CA ASP A 13 15.60 2.07 -14.66
C ASP A 13 16.57 0.87 -14.82
N PRO A 14 17.53 0.62 -13.89
CA PRO A 14 18.52 -0.45 -14.08
C PRO A 14 17.90 -1.85 -14.17
N TRP A 15 16.77 -2.10 -13.52
CA TRP A 15 16.13 -3.42 -13.54
C TRP A 15 15.42 -3.73 -14.86
N ALA A 16 14.99 -2.70 -15.59
CA ALA A 16 14.43 -2.89 -16.93
C ALA A 16 15.46 -3.48 -17.91
N ALA A 17 16.72 -3.07 -17.78
CA ALA A 17 17.81 -3.56 -18.62
C ALA A 17 18.48 -4.84 -18.08
N LEU A 18 18.13 -5.29 -16.87
CA LEU A 18 18.81 -6.38 -16.18
C LEU A 18 18.81 -7.71 -16.97
N PRO A 19 17.68 -8.20 -17.54
CA PRO A 19 17.70 -9.42 -18.34
C PRO A 19 18.65 -9.36 -19.52
N GLY A 20 18.73 -8.22 -20.22
CA GLY A 20 19.65 -8.01 -21.34
C GLY A 20 21.11 -8.04 -20.92
N ARG A 21 21.45 -7.45 -19.76
CA ARG A 21 22.82 -7.49 -19.22
C ARG A 21 23.22 -8.89 -18.78
N ILE A 22 22.31 -9.64 -18.17
CA ILE A 22 22.54 -11.05 -17.81
C ILE A 22 22.78 -11.88 -19.08
N ALA A 23 21.94 -11.68 -20.11
CA ALA A 23 22.09 -12.37 -21.40
C ALA A 23 23.44 -12.09 -22.02
N ALA A 24 23.90 -10.84 -22.05
CA ALA A 24 25.21 -10.48 -22.59
C ALA A 24 26.38 -11.20 -21.86
N MET A 25 26.28 -11.30 -20.51
CA MET A 25 27.27 -12.00 -19.70
C MET A 25 27.21 -13.52 -19.82
N ALA A 26 26.04 -14.09 -20.06
CA ALA A 26 25.85 -15.52 -20.25
C ALA A 26 26.15 -16.01 -21.66
N GLY A 27 26.45 -15.10 -22.59
CA GLY A 27 26.70 -15.43 -24.01
C GLY A 27 25.43 -15.66 -24.81
N GLY A 28 24.30 -15.08 -24.39
CA GLY A 28 23.00 -15.16 -25.06
C GLY A 28 21.85 -15.70 -24.16
N GLY A 29 20.87 -16.31 -24.81
CA GLY A 29 19.67 -16.86 -24.17
C GLY A 29 18.56 -15.83 -23.96
N ALA A 30 17.34 -16.32 -23.83
CA ALA A 30 16.17 -15.51 -23.51
C ALA A 30 15.93 -15.51 -21.99
N TRP A 31 16.32 -14.41 -21.35
CA TRP A 31 16.23 -14.26 -19.90
C TRP A 31 14.97 -13.53 -19.50
N ALA A 32 14.32 -14.01 -18.45
CA ALA A 32 13.09 -13.43 -17.94
C ALA A 32 13.04 -13.38 -16.41
N LEU A 33 12.62 -12.24 -15.90
CA LEU A 33 12.02 -12.10 -14.59
C LEU A 33 10.50 -12.31 -14.73
N GLN A 34 9.96 -13.30 -14.04
CA GLN A 34 8.54 -13.61 -14.09
C GLN A 34 7.93 -13.41 -12.72
N LEU A 35 6.93 -12.56 -12.66
CA LEU A 35 6.09 -12.45 -11.49
C LEU A 35 4.86 -13.30 -11.64
N VAL A 36 4.67 -14.19 -10.72
CA VAL A 36 3.50 -15.04 -10.61
C VAL A 36 2.62 -14.57 -9.45
N ARG A 37 1.43 -14.10 -9.76
CA ARG A 37 0.47 -13.68 -8.74
C ARG A 37 -0.34 -14.88 -8.21
N PRO A 38 -0.75 -14.86 -6.93
CA PRO A 38 -1.66 -15.88 -6.41
C PRO A 38 -3.01 -15.82 -7.15
N GLY A 39 -3.57 -16.97 -7.47
CA GLY A 39 -4.90 -17.05 -8.10
C GLY A 39 -4.99 -18.13 -9.17
N LEU A 40 -6.21 -18.44 -9.58
CA LEU A 40 -6.53 -19.35 -10.69
C LEU A 40 -7.45 -18.61 -11.68
N PRO A 41 -7.17 -18.60 -12.99
CA PRO A 41 -5.99 -19.18 -13.62
C PRO A 41 -4.73 -18.43 -13.26
N ARG A 42 -3.58 -19.13 -13.31
CA ARG A 42 -2.27 -18.54 -13.01
C ARG A 42 -1.97 -17.44 -14.03
N ARG A 43 -1.67 -16.26 -13.52
CA ARG A 43 -1.16 -15.13 -14.29
C ARG A 43 0.28 -14.85 -13.92
N ALA A 44 1.15 -14.73 -14.93
CA ALA A 44 2.53 -14.36 -14.73
C ALA A 44 2.90 -13.23 -15.68
N GLU A 45 3.33 -12.12 -15.15
CA GLU A 45 3.93 -11.04 -15.93
C GLU A 45 5.37 -11.44 -16.26
N LEU A 46 5.75 -11.31 -17.53
CA LEU A 46 7.08 -11.62 -18.01
C LEU A 46 7.80 -10.33 -18.41
N HIS A 47 8.92 -10.08 -17.75
CA HIS A 47 9.84 -9.02 -18.11
C HIS A 47 11.18 -9.64 -18.54
N GLY A 48 11.52 -9.57 -19.83
CA GLY A 48 12.64 -10.31 -20.36
C GLY A 48 13.29 -9.66 -21.56
N CYS A 49 14.33 -10.32 -22.04
CA CYS A 49 15.03 -9.98 -23.27
C CYS A 49 15.13 -11.20 -24.19
N ASN A 50 15.36 -10.95 -25.47
CA ASN A 50 15.52 -11.97 -26.51
C ASN A 50 14.26 -12.84 -26.70
N PHE A 51 13.09 -12.32 -26.33
CA PHE A 51 11.78 -12.87 -26.67
C PHE A 51 11.10 -11.99 -27.73
N ASP A 52 10.26 -12.60 -28.56
CA ASP A 52 9.40 -11.83 -29.47
C ASP A 52 8.44 -10.93 -28.65
N PRO A 53 8.45 -9.61 -28.89
CA PRO A 53 7.59 -8.68 -28.14
C PRO A 53 6.10 -8.95 -28.32
N ALA A 54 5.65 -9.47 -29.48
CA ALA A 54 4.25 -9.79 -29.73
C ALA A 54 3.80 -10.99 -28.88
N LEU A 55 4.62 -12.05 -28.83
CA LEU A 55 4.35 -13.23 -28.02
C LEU A 55 4.47 -12.94 -26.52
N THR A 56 5.44 -12.08 -26.13
CA THR A 56 5.61 -11.64 -24.74
C THR A 56 4.37 -10.92 -24.22
N ARG A 57 3.71 -10.09 -25.03
CA ARG A 57 2.44 -9.41 -24.65
C ARG A 57 1.29 -10.39 -24.42
N LEU A 58 1.28 -11.51 -25.11
CA LEU A 58 0.23 -12.55 -24.97
C LEU A 58 0.53 -13.50 -23.80
N TYR A 59 1.77 -13.50 -23.30
CA TYR A 59 2.20 -14.47 -22.29
C TYR A 59 1.34 -14.48 -21.03
N PRO A 60 1.01 -13.34 -20.38
CA PRO A 60 0.27 -13.32 -19.13
C PRO A 60 -1.09 -14.01 -19.20
N ASP A 61 -1.80 -13.83 -20.29
CA ASP A 61 -3.19 -14.28 -20.44
C ASP A 61 -3.32 -15.63 -21.16
N ARG A 62 -2.35 -15.97 -22.00
CA ARG A 62 -2.46 -17.16 -22.87
C ARG A 62 -1.48 -18.27 -22.50
N PHE A 63 -0.25 -17.95 -22.14
CA PHE A 63 0.83 -18.93 -22.03
C PHE A 63 1.31 -19.20 -20.61
N ALA A 64 1.14 -18.26 -19.69
CA ALA A 64 1.66 -18.40 -18.33
C ALA A 64 1.08 -19.61 -17.59
N ALA A 65 -0.22 -19.88 -17.78
CA ALA A 65 -0.88 -21.04 -17.16
C ALA A 65 -0.48 -22.38 -17.81
N LEU A 66 0.01 -22.33 -19.04
CA LEU A 66 0.43 -23.50 -19.83
C LEU A 66 1.92 -23.81 -19.66
N ASN A 67 2.70 -22.93 -19.00
CA ASN A 67 4.14 -23.08 -18.87
C ASN A 67 4.51 -24.15 -17.82
N PRO A 68 4.97 -25.35 -18.25
CA PRO A 68 5.26 -26.44 -17.33
C PRO A 68 6.55 -26.19 -16.53
N TRP A 69 7.48 -25.40 -17.08
CA TRP A 69 8.73 -25.05 -16.40
C TRP A 69 8.45 -24.11 -15.22
N LEU A 70 7.49 -23.22 -15.38
CA LEU A 70 7.12 -22.29 -14.30
C LEU A 70 6.57 -23.05 -13.07
N ASP A 71 5.83 -24.15 -13.30
CA ASP A 71 5.34 -25.01 -12.22
C ASP A 71 6.47 -25.61 -11.39
N GLN A 72 7.50 -26.09 -12.08
CA GLN A 72 8.64 -26.70 -11.39
C GLN A 72 9.47 -25.67 -10.64
N LEU A 73 9.69 -24.50 -11.22
CA LEU A 73 10.39 -23.38 -10.59
C LEU A 73 9.64 -22.90 -9.34
N LEU A 74 8.31 -22.86 -9.39
CA LEU A 74 7.48 -22.48 -8.26
C LEU A 74 7.44 -23.53 -7.15
N ARG A 75 7.69 -24.80 -7.43
CA ARG A 75 7.76 -25.86 -6.40
C ARG A 75 9.13 -25.94 -5.73
N ALA A 76 10.18 -25.44 -6.38
CA ALA A 76 11.52 -25.47 -5.86
C ALA A 76 11.68 -24.55 -4.62
N PRO A 77 12.64 -24.84 -3.73
CA PRO A 77 13.06 -23.90 -2.72
C PRO A 77 13.62 -22.60 -3.33
N GLU A 78 13.53 -21.50 -2.59
CA GLU A 78 14.15 -20.25 -3.01
C GLU A 78 15.66 -20.43 -3.20
N LEU A 79 16.19 -19.76 -4.24
CA LEU A 79 17.59 -19.78 -4.65
C LEU A 79 18.11 -21.16 -5.08
N HIS A 80 17.23 -22.14 -5.23
CA HIS A 80 17.61 -23.45 -5.77
C HIS A 80 17.60 -23.42 -7.30
N LEU A 81 18.68 -23.92 -7.89
CA LEU A 81 18.77 -24.03 -9.35
C LEU A 81 17.93 -25.21 -9.84
N VAL A 82 17.01 -24.95 -10.73
CA VAL A 82 16.26 -25.96 -11.47
C VAL A 82 16.75 -25.94 -12.92
N GLN A 83 17.14 -27.08 -13.40
CA GLN A 83 17.64 -27.27 -14.78
C GLN A 83 16.84 -28.29 -15.56
N ASP A 84 16.90 -28.19 -16.86
CA ASP A 84 16.18 -28.92 -17.86
C ASP A 84 16.33 -30.46 -17.79
N ASP A 85 17.41 -30.99 -17.22
CA ASP A 85 17.63 -32.45 -17.11
C ASP A 85 16.57 -33.17 -16.26
N ARG A 86 15.87 -32.39 -15.43
CA ARG A 86 14.76 -32.84 -14.59
C ARG A 86 13.40 -32.26 -14.99
N MET A 87 13.39 -31.46 -16.06
CA MET A 87 12.17 -30.83 -16.56
C MET A 87 11.52 -31.69 -17.66
N ILE A 88 10.29 -31.36 -17.97
CA ILE A 88 9.43 -32.12 -18.88
C ILE A 88 10.05 -32.20 -20.28
N ARG A 89 10.30 -33.39 -20.74
CA ARG A 89 10.73 -33.74 -22.10
C ARG A 89 9.80 -34.80 -22.66
N GLY A 90 9.73 -34.90 -23.97
CA GLY A 90 9.00 -35.93 -24.66
C GLY A 90 7.98 -35.37 -25.62
N GLU A 91 7.32 -36.26 -26.37
CA GLU A 91 6.34 -35.89 -27.41
C GLU A 91 5.23 -34.98 -26.89
N ALA A 92 4.74 -35.22 -25.67
CA ALA A 92 3.71 -34.40 -25.06
C ALA A 92 4.11 -32.92 -24.86
N PHE A 93 5.37 -32.64 -24.56
CA PHE A 93 5.87 -31.25 -24.45
C PHE A 93 5.90 -30.60 -25.83
N PHE A 94 6.47 -31.25 -26.82
CA PHE A 94 6.57 -30.73 -28.19
C PHE A 94 5.21 -30.58 -28.89
N ALA A 95 4.22 -31.38 -28.50
CA ALA A 95 2.82 -31.26 -28.96
C ALA A 95 2.03 -30.17 -28.17
N SER A 96 2.56 -29.65 -27.08
CA SER A 96 1.82 -28.71 -26.23
C SER A 96 1.58 -27.35 -26.89
N ALA A 97 0.46 -26.71 -26.55
CA ALA A 97 0.15 -25.37 -27.01
C ALA A 97 1.17 -24.31 -26.49
N PHE A 98 1.89 -24.59 -25.40
CA PHE A 98 2.95 -23.74 -24.90
C PHE A 98 4.17 -23.80 -25.82
N TYR A 99 4.60 -25.00 -26.20
CA TYR A 99 5.74 -25.14 -27.10
C TYR A 99 5.42 -24.59 -28.48
N THR A 100 4.38 -25.10 -29.13
CA THR A 100 4.03 -24.76 -30.53
C THR A 100 3.61 -23.30 -30.70
N GLY A 101 2.94 -22.70 -29.66
CA GLY A 101 2.43 -21.33 -29.73
C GLY A 101 3.37 -20.27 -29.17
N PHE A 102 4.31 -20.63 -28.30
CA PHE A 102 5.18 -19.65 -27.64
C PHE A 102 6.67 -19.88 -27.88
N LEU A 103 7.16 -21.11 -27.72
CA LEU A 103 8.61 -21.36 -27.76
C LEU A 103 9.15 -21.61 -29.17
N GLN A 104 8.48 -22.48 -29.93
CA GLN A 104 8.90 -22.85 -31.28
C GLN A 104 9.01 -21.65 -32.23
N PRO A 105 8.04 -20.72 -32.28
CA PRO A 105 8.16 -19.54 -33.15
C PRO A 105 9.32 -18.61 -32.84
N GLN A 106 9.95 -18.77 -31.67
CA GLN A 106 11.06 -17.91 -31.18
C GLN A 106 12.44 -18.55 -31.34
N GLY A 107 12.58 -19.50 -32.26
CA GLY A 107 13.88 -20.14 -32.56
C GLY A 107 14.04 -21.50 -31.89
N ASP A 108 12.96 -22.26 -31.81
CA ASP A 108 12.96 -23.65 -31.29
C ASP A 108 13.53 -23.76 -29.87
N ILE A 109 13.15 -22.84 -29.02
CA ILE A 109 13.56 -22.82 -27.62
C ILE A 109 12.91 -24.01 -26.89
N HIS A 110 13.73 -24.94 -26.40
CA HIS A 110 13.21 -26.07 -25.60
C HIS A 110 14.12 -26.47 -24.43
N ARG A 111 15.02 -25.58 -24.05
CA ARG A 111 15.86 -25.69 -22.85
C ARG A 111 15.55 -24.58 -21.88
N CYS A 112 15.52 -24.91 -20.59
CA CYS A 112 15.28 -23.93 -19.54
C CYS A 112 16.10 -24.25 -18.30
N PHE A 113 16.57 -23.20 -17.62
CA PHE A 113 17.02 -23.26 -16.24
C PHE A 113 16.56 -22.00 -15.53
N GLY A 114 16.43 -22.07 -14.21
CA GLY A 114 15.96 -20.93 -13.44
C GLY A 114 15.99 -21.15 -11.96
N THR A 115 15.56 -20.16 -11.24
CA THR A 115 15.42 -20.21 -9.79
C THR A 115 14.25 -19.35 -9.32
N LEU A 116 13.64 -19.76 -8.22
CA LEU A 116 12.73 -18.91 -7.46
C LEU A 116 13.54 -17.95 -6.59
N LEU A 117 13.41 -16.66 -6.83
CA LEU A 117 14.11 -15.62 -6.06
C LEU A 117 13.44 -15.32 -4.72
N VAL A 118 12.13 -15.14 -4.74
CA VAL A 118 11.31 -14.76 -3.58
C VAL A 118 9.91 -15.35 -3.73
N ARG A 119 9.37 -15.82 -2.61
CA ARG A 119 7.96 -16.20 -2.47
C ARG A 119 7.38 -15.54 -1.21
N ASP A 120 6.23 -14.89 -1.37
CA ASP A 120 5.46 -14.35 -0.26
C ASP A 120 3.95 -14.29 -0.58
N ASP A 121 3.17 -13.66 0.30
CA ASP A 121 1.72 -13.54 0.15
C ASP A 121 1.29 -12.74 -1.10
N THR A 122 2.20 -11.95 -1.69
CA THR A 122 1.92 -11.10 -2.85
C THR A 122 2.19 -11.82 -4.16
N GLY A 123 2.99 -12.89 -4.12
CA GLY A 123 3.33 -13.71 -5.26
C GLY A 123 4.71 -14.34 -5.19
N SER A 124 5.15 -14.82 -6.33
CA SER A 124 6.47 -15.44 -6.50
C SER A 124 7.22 -14.76 -7.63
N LEU A 125 8.49 -14.44 -7.41
CA LEU A 125 9.38 -13.91 -8.42
C LEU A 125 10.39 -14.97 -8.85
N VAL A 126 10.40 -15.27 -10.14
CA VAL A 126 11.26 -16.27 -10.77
C VAL A 126 12.22 -15.58 -11.73
N LEU A 127 13.48 -15.97 -11.71
CA LEU A 127 14.45 -15.66 -12.77
C LEU A 127 14.74 -16.92 -13.55
N SER A 128 14.53 -16.89 -14.86
CA SER A 128 14.77 -18.03 -15.76
C SER A 128 15.51 -17.61 -17.02
N CYS A 129 16.16 -18.59 -17.61
CA CYS A 129 16.71 -18.48 -18.94
C CYS A 129 16.17 -19.63 -19.80
N ASN A 130 15.73 -19.28 -20.98
CA ASN A 130 15.31 -20.23 -22.01
C ASN A 130 16.29 -20.13 -23.19
N HIS A 131 16.64 -21.27 -23.77
CA HIS A 131 17.59 -21.28 -24.90
C HIS A 131 17.35 -22.45 -25.83
N ALA A 132 17.80 -22.31 -27.06
CA ALA A 132 17.83 -23.38 -28.06
C ALA A 132 18.99 -24.36 -27.82
N PRO A 133 18.94 -25.57 -28.36
CA PRO A 133 19.98 -26.60 -28.16
C PRO A 133 21.37 -26.20 -28.62
N ASP A 134 21.48 -25.43 -29.69
CA ASP A 134 22.74 -24.93 -30.24
C ASP A 134 23.49 -24.01 -29.25
N GLN A 135 22.75 -23.36 -28.33
CA GLN A 135 23.29 -22.53 -27.26
C GLN A 135 23.68 -23.32 -26.00
N ALA A 136 23.53 -24.63 -25.99
CA ALA A 136 23.82 -25.44 -24.80
C ALA A 136 25.31 -25.38 -24.40
N GLY A 137 26.22 -25.26 -25.38
CA GLY A 137 27.67 -25.15 -25.18
C GLY A 137 28.11 -23.81 -24.56
N THR A 138 27.35 -22.75 -24.76
CA THR A 138 27.59 -21.40 -24.24
C THR A 138 26.68 -21.09 -23.07
N VAL A 139 25.43 -20.73 -23.34
CA VAL A 139 24.40 -20.35 -22.34
C VAL A 139 24.13 -21.46 -21.34
N GLY A 140 24.04 -22.72 -21.81
CA GLY A 140 23.74 -23.86 -20.96
C GLY A 140 24.85 -24.15 -19.93
N ARG A 141 26.11 -23.77 -20.19
CA ARG A 141 27.25 -23.93 -19.26
C ARG A 141 27.46 -22.70 -18.37
N ALA A 142 27.45 -21.51 -18.94
CA ALA A 142 27.76 -20.26 -18.24
C ALA A 142 26.53 -19.75 -17.44
N GLY A 143 25.34 -19.87 -18.01
CA GLY A 143 24.12 -19.32 -17.46
C GLY A 143 23.75 -19.82 -16.05
N PRO A 144 23.74 -21.15 -15.79
CA PRO A 144 23.43 -21.67 -14.46
C PRO A 144 24.40 -21.18 -13.37
N ARG A 145 25.69 -21.10 -13.69
CA ARG A 145 26.70 -20.56 -12.76
C ARG A 145 26.47 -19.09 -12.47
N LEU A 146 26.24 -18.30 -13.51
CA LEU A 146 25.93 -16.88 -13.40
C LEU A 146 24.65 -16.68 -12.58
N LEU A 147 23.60 -17.45 -12.85
CA LEU A 147 22.35 -17.40 -12.11
C LEU A 147 22.56 -17.61 -10.60
N LEU A 148 23.30 -18.66 -10.23
CA LEU A 148 23.61 -18.95 -8.82
C LEU A 148 24.43 -17.85 -8.16
N GLN A 149 25.31 -17.17 -8.89
CA GLN A 149 26.08 -16.04 -8.37
C GLN A 149 25.21 -14.80 -8.14
N ILE A 150 24.29 -14.47 -9.05
CA ILE A 150 23.52 -13.24 -8.98
C ILE A 150 22.23 -13.36 -8.17
N ALA A 151 21.62 -14.54 -8.07
CA ALA A 151 20.33 -14.74 -7.42
C ALA A 151 20.31 -14.29 -5.95
N PRO A 152 21.33 -14.56 -5.11
CA PRO A 152 21.36 -14.05 -3.74
C PRO A 152 21.42 -12.52 -3.67
N HIS A 153 22.12 -11.88 -4.61
CA HIS A 153 22.22 -10.42 -4.68
C HIS A 153 20.89 -9.80 -5.12
N LEU A 154 20.19 -10.40 -6.09
CA LEU A 154 18.87 -9.98 -6.51
C LEU A 154 17.86 -10.08 -5.37
N ARG A 155 17.84 -11.20 -4.65
CA ARG A 155 16.99 -11.38 -3.46
C ARG A 155 17.24 -10.31 -2.41
N ARG A 156 18.52 -10.02 -2.12
CA ARG A 156 18.90 -8.97 -1.16
C ARG A 156 18.46 -7.59 -1.62
N ALA A 157 18.66 -7.25 -2.89
CA ALA A 157 18.25 -5.98 -3.47
C ALA A 157 16.71 -5.79 -3.41
N ILE A 158 15.94 -6.85 -3.66
CA ILE A 158 14.48 -6.88 -3.49
C ILE A 158 14.11 -6.59 -2.03
N GLY A 159 14.80 -7.23 -1.08
CA GLY A 159 14.59 -6.98 0.35
C GLY A 159 14.86 -5.52 0.75
N LEU A 160 15.96 -4.92 0.26
CA LEU A 160 16.29 -3.51 0.49
C LEU A 160 15.24 -2.56 -0.11
N MET A 161 14.79 -2.84 -1.33
CA MET A 161 13.72 -2.07 -1.98
C MET A 161 12.42 -2.07 -1.17
N ARG A 162 12.04 -3.25 -0.65
CA ARG A 162 10.85 -3.41 0.20
C ARG A 162 10.99 -2.67 1.53
N ALA A 163 12.18 -2.74 2.15
CA ALA A 163 12.47 -2.01 3.38
C ALA A 163 12.43 -0.50 3.18
N ALA A 164 13.05 0.01 2.10
CA ALA A 164 13.04 1.43 1.76
C ALA A 164 11.61 1.95 1.51
N ARG A 165 10.78 1.19 0.81
CA ARG A 165 9.37 1.54 0.61
C ARG A 165 8.60 1.58 1.92
N HIS A 166 8.80 0.59 2.79
CA HIS A 166 8.17 0.57 4.11
C HIS A 166 8.57 1.81 4.94
N ASP A 167 9.85 2.17 4.93
CA ASP A 167 10.34 3.36 5.63
C ASP A 167 9.78 4.66 5.03
N ALA A 168 9.68 4.76 3.70
CA ALA A 168 9.05 5.90 3.02
C ALA A 168 7.57 6.05 3.38
N LEU A 169 6.82 4.94 3.46
CA LEU A 169 5.43 4.95 3.94
C LEU A 169 5.33 5.41 5.39
N ARG A 170 6.21 4.92 6.27
CA ARG A 170 6.26 5.36 7.67
C ARG A 170 6.56 6.85 7.81
N LYS A 171 7.51 7.37 7.04
CA LYS A 171 7.81 8.81 7.02
C LYS A 171 6.63 9.63 6.50
N GLY A 172 5.99 9.19 5.41
CA GLY A 172 4.81 9.83 4.85
C GLY A 172 3.65 9.91 5.85
N VAL A 173 3.39 8.82 6.58
CA VAL A 173 2.33 8.77 7.60
C VAL A 173 2.65 9.68 8.78
N ARG A 174 3.92 9.75 9.21
CA ARG A 174 4.34 10.69 10.28
C ARG A 174 4.21 12.16 9.89
N LEU A 175 4.35 12.50 8.60
CA LEU A 175 4.10 13.86 8.12
C LEU A 175 2.62 14.24 8.24
N LEU A 176 1.71 13.26 8.17
CA LEU A 176 0.27 13.47 8.38
C LEU A 176 -0.07 13.72 9.87
N ASP A 177 0.74 13.25 10.83
CA ASP A 177 0.59 13.55 12.25
C ASP A 177 0.56 15.08 12.54
N GLY A 178 1.22 15.87 11.70
CA GLY A 178 1.32 17.32 11.86
C GLY A 178 0.23 18.16 11.19
N LEU A 179 -0.56 17.58 10.27
CA LEU A 179 -1.41 18.39 9.40
C LEU A 179 -2.84 18.59 9.91
N ASP A 180 -3.43 17.66 10.68
CA ASP A 180 -4.86 17.76 11.00
C ASP A 180 -5.28 17.27 12.39
N GLY A 181 -4.38 16.85 13.23
CA GLY A 181 -4.53 16.58 14.67
C GLY A 181 -5.77 15.81 15.17
N ARG A 182 -6.67 15.33 14.28
CA ARG A 182 -8.02 14.84 14.63
C ARG A 182 -8.39 13.49 14.02
N GLN A 183 -7.52 12.90 13.25
CA GLN A 183 -7.81 11.66 12.53
C GLN A 183 -6.66 10.68 12.72
N ALA A 184 -6.99 9.41 12.93
CA ALA A 184 -6.02 8.34 12.93
C ALA A 184 -5.83 7.84 11.50
N CYS A 185 -4.58 7.68 11.08
CA CYS A 185 -4.23 7.21 9.75
C CYS A 185 -3.58 5.82 9.82
N PHE A 186 -4.10 4.90 9.03
CA PHE A 186 -3.57 3.55 8.87
C PHE A 186 -3.27 3.30 7.39
N VAL A 187 -2.11 2.78 7.10
CA VAL A 187 -1.81 2.24 5.78
C VAL A 187 -1.98 0.72 5.84
N ILE A 188 -2.82 0.21 4.96
CA ILE A 188 -3.17 -1.21 4.89
C ILE A 188 -2.90 -1.76 3.49
N ASP A 189 -2.64 -3.07 3.41
CA ASP A 189 -2.57 -3.79 2.15
C ASP A 189 -3.98 -4.13 1.60
N ARG A 190 -4.05 -4.72 0.41
CA ARG A 190 -5.32 -5.15 -0.21
C ARG A 190 -6.09 -6.19 0.59
N ARG A 191 -5.44 -6.90 1.50
CA ARG A 191 -6.06 -7.88 2.38
C ARG A 191 -6.50 -7.27 3.70
N GLY A 192 -6.22 -5.97 3.89
CA GLY A 192 -6.52 -5.24 5.12
C GLY A 192 -5.50 -5.45 6.24
N HIS A 193 -4.30 -5.98 5.94
CA HIS A 193 -3.24 -6.07 6.95
C HIS A 193 -2.60 -4.71 7.16
N LEU A 194 -2.35 -4.38 8.42
CA LEU A 194 -1.68 -3.15 8.79
C LEU A 194 -0.23 -3.15 8.31
N ILE A 195 0.15 -2.12 7.55
CA ILE A 195 1.54 -1.87 7.15
C ILE A 195 2.18 -0.87 8.10
N VAL A 196 1.50 0.24 8.37
CA VAL A 196 1.96 1.29 9.28
C VAL A 196 0.77 2.11 9.77
N SER A 197 0.89 2.68 10.96
CA SER A 197 -0.05 3.67 11.52
C SER A 197 0.70 4.91 11.98
N ASP A 198 -0.02 6.02 12.07
CA ASP A 198 0.45 7.20 12.79
C ASP A 198 0.40 6.97 14.32
N SER A 199 0.82 7.95 15.09
CA SER A 199 0.83 7.87 16.56
C SER A 199 -0.58 7.70 17.13
N ARG A 200 -1.58 8.34 16.51
CA ARG A 200 -3.00 8.24 16.91
C ARG A 200 -3.61 6.91 16.54
N GLY A 201 -3.30 6.40 15.36
CA GLY A 201 -3.70 5.06 14.94
C GLY A 201 -3.16 4.00 15.90
N THR A 202 -1.91 4.15 16.33
CA THR A 202 -1.31 3.28 17.34
C THR A 202 -2.06 3.36 18.66
N ALA A 203 -2.31 4.56 19.17
CA ALA A 203 -3.07 4.77 20.40
C ALA A 203 -4.49 4.23 20.30
N LEU A 204 -5.15 4.36 19.14
CA LEU A 204 -6.50 3.84 18.91
C LEU A 204 -6.53 2.30 18.93
N LEU A 205 -5.49 1.65 18.41
CA LEU A 205 -5.33 0.19 18.48
C LEU A 205 -5.07 -0.29 19.91
N GLU A 206 -4.26 0.44 20.68
CA GLU A 206 -3.97 0.13 22.08
C GLU A 206 -5.23 0.25 22.96
N GLN A 207 -6.08 1.22 22.68
CA GLN A 207 -7.39 1.38 23.37
C GLN A 207 -8.37 0.23 23.07
N GLY A 208 -8.24 -0.44 21.93
CA GLY A 208 -8.97 -1.66 21.58
C GLY A 208 -10.49 -1.54 21.39
N GLY A 209 -11.07 -0.35 21.61
CA GLY A 209 -12.53 -0.16 21.60
C GLY A 209 -13.15 -0.10 20.22
N LEU A 210 -12.52 0.57 19.27
CA LEU A 210 -13.03 0.81 17.91
C LEU A 210 -12.40 -0.08 16.87
N LEU A 211 -11.07 -0.27 16.98
CA LEU A 211 -10.22 -1.01 16.05
C LEU A 211 -9.34 -1.97 16.81
N ARG A 212 -9.05 -3.10 16.21
CA ARG A 212 -8.12 -4.11 16.71
C ARG A 212 -7.36 -4.78 15.58
N LEU A 213 -6.24 -5.39 15.90
CA LEU A 213 -5.55 -6.30 14.99
C LEU A 213 -6.03 -7.73 15.25
N ALA A 214 -6.58 -8.36 14.23
CA ALA A 214 -6.88 -9.80 14.25
C ALA A 214 -5.58 -10.62 14.11
N PRO A 215 -5.59 -11.92 14.41
CA PRO A 215 -4.47 -12.81 14.13
C PRO A 215 -3.98 -12.64 12.68
N GLY A 216 -2.66 -12.55 12.49
CA GLY A 216 -2.07 -12.25 11.18
C GLY A 216 -1.95 -10.76 10.84
N GLY A 217 -2.31 -9.84 11.76
CA GLY A 217 -2.11 -8.40 11.58
C GLY A 217 -3.16 -7.70 10.74
N ARG A 218 -4.32 -8.34 10.50
CA ARG A 218 -5.43 -7.74 9.77
C ARG A 218 -6.19 -6.74 10.64
N LEU A 219 -6.44 -5.53 10.09
CA LEU A 219 -7.20 -4.49 10.77
C LEU A 219 -8.69 -4.84 10.76
N ARG A 220 -9.34 -4.74 11.94
CA ARG A 220 -10.75 -5.02 12.12
C ARG A 220 -11.42 -3.98 13.00
N PHE A 221 -12.57 -3.51 12.57
CA PHE A 221 -13.47 -2.70 13.39
C PHE A 221 -14.22 -3.59 14.37
N SER A 222 -14.62 -3.01 15.50
CA SER A 222 -15.52 -3.69 16.45
C SER A 222 -16.92 -3.90 15.87
N GLU A 223 -17.31 -3.07 14.90
CA GLU A 223 -18.59 -3.13 14.22
C GLU A 223 -18.55 -4.06 13.00
N PRO A 224 -19.43 -5.08 12.91
CA PRO A 224 -19.47 -6.01 11.77
C PRO A 224 -19.76 -5.33 10.43
N GLU A 225 -20.63 -4.32 10.42
CA GLU A 225 -21.02 -3.58 9.22
C GLU A 225 -19.85 -2.79 8.63
N ALA A 226 -19.04 -2.16 9.49
CA ALA A 226 -17.84 -1.45 9.07
C ALA A 226 -16.79 -2.42 8.48
N ASN A 227 -16.66 -3.62 9.03
CA ASN A 227 -15.80 -4.65 8.46
C ASN A 227 -16.26 -5.10 7.07
N ALA A 228 -17.57 -5.34 6.89
CA ALA A 228 -18.13 -5.72 5.60
C ALA A 228 -17.96 -4.61 4.57
N ALA A 229 -18.08 -3.35 4.98
CA ALA A 229 -17.83 -2.20 4.11
C ALA A 229 -16.36 -2.07 3.70
N LEU A 230 -15.44 -2.26 4.64
CA LEU A 230 -14.00 -2.28 4.37
C LEU A 230 -13.65 -3.41 3.39
N ASP A 231 -14.17 -4.62 3.63
CA ASP A 231 -13.90 -5.78 2.78
C ASP A 231 -14.44 -5.57 1.36
N ARG A 232 -15.63 -5.00 1.20
CA ARG A 232 -16.18 -4.62 -0.12
C ARG A 232 -15.32 -3.56 -0.81
N ALA A 233 -14.89 -2.54 -0.09
CA ALA A 233 -14.07 -1.47 -0.66
C ALA A 233 -12.69 -1.98 -1.10
N LEU A 234 -12.09 -2.91 -0.34
CA LEU A 234 -10.81 -3.54 -0.71
C LEU A 234 -10.95 -4.51 -1.90
N ALA A 235 -12.12 -5.10 -2.10
CA ALA A 235 -12.39 -5.98 -3.24
C ALA A 235 -12.65 -5.21 -4.55
N GLN A 236 -12.88 -3.89 -4.50
CA GLN A 236 -13.15 -3.05 -5.67
C GLN A 236 -11.87 -2.69 -6.44
N GLY A 237 -11.35 -3.64 -7.23
CA GLY A 237 -10.33 -3.38 -8.25
C GLY A 237 -8.95 -2.94 -7.72
N ASP A 238 -8.17 -2.31 -8.62
CA ASP A 238 -6.79 -1.96 -8.36
C ASP A 238 -6.60 -0.73 -7.45
N ARG A 239 -7.62 0.09 -7.27
CA ARG A 239 -7.59 1.31 -6.45
C ARG A 239 -8.72 1.28 -5.42
N PRO A 240 -8.52 0.63 -4.28
CA PRO A 240 -9.54 0.59 -3.24
C PRO A 240 -9.81 2.00 -2.71
N ALA A 241 -11.04 2.45 -2.85
CA ALA A 241 -11.49 3.73 -2.32
C ALA A 241 -12.92 3.59 -1.80
N GLY A 242 -13.25 4.36 -0.78
CA GLY A 242 -14.60 4.31 -0.24
C GLY A 242 -14.78 5.20 0.98
N ARG A 243 -16.04 5.42 1.32
CA ARG A 243 -16.46 6.06 2.56
C ARG A 243 -17.54 5.22 3.17
N PHE A 244 -17.43 4.89 4.45
CA PHE A 244 -18.44 4.13 5.18
C PHE A 244 -18.60 4.62 6.60
N ALA A 245 -19.81 4.46 7.13
CA ALA A 245 -20.15 4.93 8.47
C ALA A 245 -19.52 4.05 9.56
N LEU A 246 -19.22 4.66 10.71
CA LEU A 246 -18.91 4.00 11.97
C LEU A 246 -20.04 4.27 12.93
N GLY A 247 -20.86 3.25 13.18
CA GLY A 247 -22.02 3.34 14.06
C GLY A 247 -23.13 4.26 13.55
N PRO A 248 -24.14 4.53 14.39
CA PRO A 248 -25.30 5.35 14.03
C PRO A 248 -25.02 6.85 13.96
N GLY A 249 -23.77 7.27 14.20
CA GLY A 249 -23.36 8.68 14.23
C GLY A 249 -22.79 9.20 12.91
N PRO A 250 -22.43 10.49 12.85
CA PRO A 250 -21.88 11.13 11.65
C PRO A 250 -20.44 10.73 11.32
N ARG A 251 -19.88 9.76 12.01
CA ARG A 251 -18.50 9.31 11.82
C ARG A 251 -18.36 8.44 10.57
N HIS A 252 -17.47 8.85 9.69
CA HIS A 252 -17.20 8.10 8.47
C HIS A 252 -15.70 7.81 8.35
N VAL A 253 -15.40 6.57 8.14
CA VAL A 253 -14.07 6.14 7.71
C VAL A 253 -13.91 6.46 6.24
N ARG A 254 -12.74 6.95 5.87
CA ARG A 254 -12.36 7.18 4.48
C ARG A 254 -11.25 6.20 4.11
N LEU A 255 -11.48 5.42 3.07
CA LEU A 255 -10.46 4.61 2.43
C LEU A 255 -10.02 5.34 1.17
N MET A 256 -8.73 5.58 1.03
CA MET A 256 -8.13 6.24 -0.13
C MET A 256 -7.05 5.34 -0.70
N ALA A 257 -7.11 5.07 -2.01
CA ALA A 257 -5.98 4.45 -2.68
C ALA A 257 -4.77 5.36 -2.51
N LEU A 258 -3.66 4.82 -2.02
CA LEU A 258 -2.40 5.53 -2.14
C LEU A 258 -2.04 5.59 -3.62
N PRO A 259 -1.49 6.74 -4.09
CA PRO A 259 -0.99 6.82 -5.44
C PRO A 259 -0.05 5.64 -5.64
N ASP A 260 -0.40 4.78 -6.58
CA ASP A 260 0.59 3.87 -7.10
C ASP A 260 1.72 4.75 -7.60
N ASP A 261 2.95 4.42 -7.25
CA ASP A 261 4.12 4.89 -7.97
C ASP A 261 4.10 4.31 -9.41
N THR A 262 2.94 4.35 -10.04
CA THR A 262 2.61 3.75 -11.35
C THR A 262 3.30 4.42 -12.53
N MET A 263 4.01 5.50 -12.28
CA MET A 263 4.99 6.00 -13.25
C MET A 263 6.22 5.09 -13.37
N ILE A 264 6.28 4.04 -12.56
CA ILE A 264 7.42 3.14 -12.51
C ILE A 264 6.94 1.76 -12.93
N ALA A 265 7.53 1.28 -14.04
CA ALA A 265 7.26 0.02 -14.72
C ALA A 265 6.64 -1.09 -13.85
N PRO A 266 5.74 -1.92 -14.39
CA PRO A 266 5.03 -3.01 -13.69
C PRO A 266 5.94 -3.86 -12.79
N LEU A 267 7.17 -4.05 -13.23
CA LEU A 267 8.23 -4.77 -12.51
C LEU A 267 8.56 -4.14 -11.14
N ARG A 268 8.51 -2.82 -11.00
CA ARG A 268 8.88 -2.15 -9.75
C ARG A 268 7.78 -2.23 -8.70
N ALA A 269 6.53 -2.02 -9.10
CA ALA A 269 5.38 -2.25 -8.24
C ALA A 269 5.39 -3.69 -7.71
N LEU A 270 5.88 -4.59 -8.52
CA LEU A 270 6.08 -5.97 -8.30
C LEU A 270 7.17 -6.29 -7.29
N LEU A 271 8.36 -5.79 -7.55
CA LEU A 271 9.53 -6.01 -6.71
C LEU A 271 9.38 -5.34 -5.35
N ALA A 272 8.68 -4.22 -5.29
CA ALA A 272 8.37 -3.51 -4.05
C ALA A 272 7.34 -4.22 -3.15
N GLY A 273 6.91 -5.43 -3.49
CA GLY A 273 6.03 -6.25 -2.67
C GLY A 273 4.56 -6.18 -3.06
N GLY A 274 4.20 -5.62 -4.25
CA GLY A 274 2.86 -5.71 -4.85
C GLY A 274 1.67 -5.33 -3.96
N ARG A 275 1.91 -4.86 -2.75
CA ARG A 275 0.88 -4.48 -1.80
C ARG A 275 0.34 -3.13 -2.24
N ALA A 276 -0.75 -3.13 -2.97
CA ALA A 276 -1.52 -1.93 -3.13
C ALA A 276 -1.92 -1.47 -1.73
N ALA A 277 -1.27 -0.41 -1.27
CA ALA A 277 -1.56 0.17 0.02
C ALA A 277 -2.68 1.19 -0.15
N ALA A 278 -3.65 1.13 0.73
CA ALA A 278 -4.66 2.17 0.87
C ALA A 278 -4.48 2.86 2.22
N ALA A 279 -4.70 4.17 2.25
CA ALA A 279 -4.79 4.92 3.49
C ALA A 279 -6.21 4.81 4.02
N LEU A 280 -6.36 4.33 5.25
CA LEU A 280 -7.60 4.31 6.00
C LEU A 280 -7.57 5.44 7.02
N ILE A 281 -8.44 6.41 6.87
CA ILE A 281 -8.54 7.57 7.74
C ILE A 281 -9.75 7.40 8.64
N VAL A 282 -9.50 7.25 9.93
CA VAL A 282 -10.52 7.03 10.96
C VAL A 282 -10.65 8.30 11.79
N PRO A 283 -11.83 8.93 11.85
CA PRO A 283 -12.04 10.07 12.72
C PRO A 283 -12.00 9.65 14.19
N GLU A 284 -11.31 10.44 15.02
CA GLU A 284 -11.26 10.19 16.46
C GLU A 284 -12.65 10.28 17.09
N ALA A 285 -13.00 9.33 17.94
CA ALA A 285 -14.23 9.38 18.69
C ALA A 285 -14.22 10.58 19.64
N GLY A 286 -15.16 11.50 19.47
CA GLY A 286 -15.32 12.63 20.37
C GLY A 286 -14.65 13.94 19.98
N ALA A 287 -13.97 14.04 18.83
CA ALA A 287 -13.45 15.33 18.36
C ALA A 287 -14.62 16.31 18.07
N SER A 288 -15.71 15.80 17.48
CA SER A 288 -16.94 16.57 17.29
C SER A 288 -17.68 16.79 18.60
N ASP A 289 -17.79 15.77 19.44
CA ASP A 289 -18.52 15.85 20.71
C ASP A 289 -17.76 16.72 21.73
N ARG A 290 -16.42 16.72 21.71
CA ARG A 290 -15.59 17.60 22.54
C ARG A 290 -15.65 19.05 22.07
N LEU A 291 -15.61 19.30 20.75
CA LEU A 291 -15.81 20.63 20.20
C LEU A 291 -17.22 21.14 20.52
N ASP A 292 -18.23 20.31 20.36
CA ASP A 292 -19.60 20.62 20.69
C ASP A 292 -19.75 20.94 22.20
N ALA A 293 -19.13 20.16 23.08
CA ALA A 293 -19.12 20.41 24.51
C ALA A 293 -18.38 21.71 24.89
N GLU A 294 -17.27 22.00 24.19
CA GLU A 294 -16.48 23.21 24.44
C GLU A 294 -17.17 24.47 23.93
N LEU A 295 -17.75 24.41 22.72
CA LEU A 295 -18.61 25.47 22.18
C LEU A 295 -19.83 25.75 23.08
N THR A 296 -20.44 24.68 23.57
CA THR A 296 -21.53 24.80 24.56
C THR A 296 -21.06 25.46 25.86
N ARG A 297 -19.87 25.12 26.35
CA ARG A 297 -19.32 25.68 27.58
C ARG A 297 -18.85 27.14 27.41
N LEU A 298 -18.17 27.47 26.32
CA LEU A 298 -17.57 28.80 26.09
C LEU A 298 -18.59 29.84 25.66
N TYR A 299 -19.53 29.43 24.81
CA TYR A 299 -20.49 30.36 24.19
C TYR A 299 -21.96 30.07 24.58
N ALA A 300 -22.20 29.18 25.52
CA ALA A 300 -23.56 28.76 25.93
C ALA A 300 -24.45 28.36 24.74
N LEU A 301 -23.86 27.64 23.75
CA LEU A 301 -24.61 27.18 22.60
C LEU A 301 -25.56 26.04 22.99
N THR A 302 -26.74 26.07 22.43
CA THR A 302 -27.69 24.96 22.52
C THR A 302 -27.27 23.84 21.57
N ARG A 303 -27.72 22.62 21.82
CA ARG A 303 -27.49 21.47 20.95
C ARG A 303 -27.92 21.73 19.50
N ALA A 304 -28.99 22.49 19.28
CA ALA A 304 -29.49 22.85 17.98
C ALA A 304 -28.56 23.85 17.24
N GLU A 305 -28.01 24.82 17.95
CA GLU A 305 -27.07 25.81 17.44
C GLU A 305 -25.71 25.16 17.12
N THR A 306 -25.23 24.30 18.00
CA THR A 306 -24.00 23.55 17.80
C THR A 306 -24.08 22.66 16.53
N LEU A 307 -25.23 22.03 16.29
CA LEU A 307 -25.45 21.23 15.08
C LEU A 307 -25.46 22.09 13.81
N VAL A 308 -26.08 23.30 13.85
CA VAL A 308 -26.02 24.24 12.72
C VAL A 308 -24.59 24.65 12.43
N LEU A 309 -23.83 25.04 13.48
CA LEU A 309 -22.44 25.45 13.33
C LEU A 309 -21.58 24.34 12.72
N ARG A 310 -21.79 23.10 13.15
CA ARG A 310 -21.09 21.95 12.59
C ARG A 310 -21.39 21.75 11.10
N LEU A 311 -22.65 21.79 10.69
CA LEU A 311 -23.05 21.64 9.29
C LEU A 311 -22.51 22.80 8.42
N LEU A 312 -22.38 23.99 8.98
CA LEU A 312 -21.72 25.12 8.31
C LEU A 312 -20.22 24.87 8.11
N CYS A 313 -19.54 24.33 9.11
CA CYS A 313 -18.11 23.95 9.01
C CYS A 313 -17.89 22.80 8.02
N GLU A 314 -18.89 21.96 7.78
CA GLU A 314 -18.92 20.92 6.74
C GLU A 314 -19.19 21.49 5.35
N GLY A 315 -19.45 22.79 5.22
CA GLY A 315 -19.65 23.49 3.95
C GLY A 315 -21.10 23.49 3.44
N HIS A 316 -22.09 23.07 4.27
CA HIS A 316 -23.49 23.07 3.85
C HIS A 316 -24.11 24.46 3.84
N ALA A 317 -24.90 24.74 2.79
CA ALA A 317 -25.68 25.96 2.70
C ALA A 317 -26.93 25.93 3.60
N ILE A 318 -27.41 27.09 4.03
CA ILE A 318 -28.58 27.22 4.92
C ILE A 318 -29.80 26.38 4.45
N PRO A 319 -30.20 26.39 3.16
CA PRO A 319 -31.29 25.55 2.67
C PRO A 319 -31.05 24.05 2.86
N GLU A 320 -29.81 23.59 2.63
CA GLU A 320 -29.42 22.19 2.80
C GLU A 320 -29.45 21.77 4.28
N ILE A 321 -29.01 22.67 5.19
CA ILE A 321 -29.08 22.48 6.63
C ILE A 321 -30.54 22.33 7.08
N ALA A 322 -31.42 23.19 6.57
CA ALA A 322 -32.86 23.13 6.88
C ALA A 322 -33.48 21.81 6.42
N ALA A 323 -33.17 21.39 5.18
CA ALA A 323 -33.66 20.13 4.62
C ALA A 323 -33.15 18.91 5.41
N ARG A 324 -31.84 18.86 5.74
CA ARG A 324 -31.24 17.76 6.51
C ARG A 324 -31.79 17.65 7.95
N ARG A 325 -32.19 18.75 8.54
CA ARG A 325 -32.70 18.78 9.89
C ARG A 325 -34.22 18.68 9.96
N GLY A 326 -34.92 18.71 8.85
CA GLY A 326 -36.38 18.69 8.82
C GLY A 326 -37.02 19.94 9.44
N VAL A 327 -36.36 21.10 9.36
CA VAL A 327 -36.83 22.38 9.90
C VAL A 327 -36.94 23.44 8.81
N SER A 328 -37.68 24.56 9.12
CA SER A 328 -37.76 25.67 8.16
C SER A 328 -36.45 26.42 8.02
N ILE A 329 -36.23 27.03 6.82
CA ILE A 329 -35.09 27.92 6.58
C ILE A 329 -35.05 29.06 7.58
N ASN A 330 -36.23 29.59 7.99
CA ASN A 330 -36.33 30.65 8.99
C ASN A 330 -35.82 30.17 10.36
N THR A 331 -36.11 28.92 10.74
CA THR A 331 -35.59 28.34 11.97
C THR A 331 -34.05 28.32 11.96
N VAL A 332 -33.44 27.90 10.86
CA VAL A 332 -31.96 27.90 10.72
C VAL A 332 -31.42 29.33 10.76
N ARG A 333 -32.05 30.30 10.09
CA ARG A 333 -31.65 31.72 10.13
C ARG A 333 -31.72 32.31 11.55
N ASN A 334 -32.75 31.98 12.34
CA ASN A 334 -32.84 32.42 13.71
C ASN A 334 -31.73 31.81 14.58
N GLN A 335 -31.41 30.51 14.37
CA GLN A 335 -30.30 29.86 15.04
C GLN A 335 -28.95 30.49 14.63
N MET A 336 -28.78 30.88 13.38
CA MET A 336 -27.62 31.62 12.90
C MET A 336 -27.47 32.98 13.58
N ARG A 337 -28.57 33.73 13.73
CA ARG A 337 -28.56 35.01 14.46
C ARG A 337 -28.12 34.82 15.90
N SER A 338 -28.71 33.83 16.60
CA SER A 338 -28.29 33.49 17.95
C SER A 338 -26.82 33.04 18.06
N LEU A 339 -26.33 32.31 17.06
CA LEU A 339 -24.92 31.95 16.98
C LEU A 339 -24.01 33.18 16.87
N PHE A 340 -24.36 34.15 16.01
CA PHE A 340 -23.59 35.40 15.89
C PHE A 340 -23.61 36.20 17.19
N ASP A 341 -24.76 36.32 17.83
CA ASP A 341 -24.91 37.05 19.09
C ASP A 341 -24.09 36.41 20.23
N LYS A 342 -24.10 35.08 20.32
CA LYS A 342 -23.39 34.33 21.38
C LYS A 342 -21.88 34.25 21.15
N THR A 343 -21.43 34.20 19.91
CA THR A 343 -19.99 34.08 19.55
C THR A 343 -19.33 35.41 19.30
N GLY A 344 -20.09 36.52 19.23
CA GLY A 344 -19.57 37.83 18.92
C GLY A 344 -19.09 37.99 17.44
N THR A 345 -19.50 37.05 16.56
CA THR A 345 -19.16 37.10 15.14
C THR A 345 -20.26 37.80 14.34
N ARG A 346 -19.93 38.33 13.17
CA ARG A 346 -20.89 39.06 12.31
C ARG A 346 -21.11 38.40 10.95
N ARG A 347 -20.22 37.51 10.55
CA ARG A 347 -20.24 36.85 9.24
C ARG A 347 -20.08 35.35 9.39
N GLN A 348 -20.71 34.59 8.50
CA GLN A 348 -20.60 33.14 8.49
C GLN A 348 -19.15 32.65 8.43
N ALA A 349 -18.30 33.31 7.61
CA ALA A 349 -16.90 32.96 7.49
C ALA A 349 -16.12 33.13 8.82
N GLU A 350 -16.42 34.19 9.60
CA GLU A 350 -15.84 34.43 10.91
C GLU A 350 -16.23 33.36 11.92
N LEU A 351 -17.49 32.94 11.87
CA LEU A 351 -18.03 31.86 12.71
C LEU A 351 -17.37 30.51 12.40
N VAL A 352 -17.19 30.20 11.14
CA VAL A 352 -16.48 28.97 10.70
C VAL A 352 -15.01 29.01 11.11
N VAL A 353 -14.32 30.16 10.93
CA VAL A 353 -12.93 30.32 11.36
C VAL A 353 -12.79 30.19 12.88
N LEU A 354 -13.72 30.76 13.65
CA LEU A 354 -13.75 30.63 15.11
C LEU A 354 -13.85 29.18 15.55
N ALA A 355 -14.84 28.44 14.99
CA ALA A 355 -15.02 27.03 15.29
C ALA A 355 -13.83 26.17 14.88
N THR A 356 -13.22 26.47 13.72
CA THR A 356 -12.02 25.78 13.24
C THR A 356 -10.81 26.03 14.12
N ARG A 357 -10.60 27.26 14.58
CA ARG A 357 -9.49 27.63 15.49
C ARG A 357 -9.64 27.00 16.86
N LEU A 358 -10.84 27.00 17.45
CA LEU A 358 -11.07 26.31 18.72
C LEU A 358 -10.81 24.82 18.62
N GLY A 359 -11.12 24.27 17.46
CA GLY A 359 -10.77 22.90 17.17
C GLY A 359 -9.27 22.66 16.98
N ALA A 360 -8.48 23.63 16.54
CA ALA A 360 -7.04 23.50 16.24
C ALA A 360 -6.15 23.84 17.46
N ASN A 361 -6.52 24.81 18.29
CA ASN A 361 -5.66 25.38 19.35
C ASN A 361 -5.30 24.43 20.51
N ARG A 362 -5.83 23.24 20.58
CA ARG A 362 -5.52 22.27 21.66
C ARG A 362 -4.58 21.13 21.26
N ALA A 363 -4.16 21.06 20.01
CA ALA A 363 -3.09 20.17 19.61
C ALA A 363 -1.74 20.56 20.28
N ASP A 364 -1.55 21.85 20.59
CA ASP A 364 -0.30 22.37 21.16
C ASP A 364 -0.20 22.28 22.70
N ILE A 365 -1.31 22.15 23.42
CA ILE A 365 -1.30 22.17 24.91
C ILE A 365 -1.11 20.75 25.51
N GLY A 366 -1.33 19.70 24.72
CA GLY A 366 -1.15 18.31 25.17
C GLY A 366 0.31 17.81 25.15
N ALA A 367 1.22 18.55 24.53
CA ALA A 367 2.63 18.16 24.38
C ALA A 367 3.58 18.74 25.44
N SER A 368 3.11 19.62 26.33
CA SER A 368 3.92 20.20 27.40
C SER A 368 3.54 19.56 28.73
N GLY A 369 4.19 18.46 29.07
CA GLY A 369 4.25 17.99 30.46
C GLY A 369 4.89 19.04 31.37
N PRO A 370 4.57 19.10 32.68
CA PRO A 370 5.13 20.10 33.58
C PRO A 370 6.65 19.98 33.63
N PRO A 371 7.40 21.12 33.66
CA PRO A 371 8.84 21.05 33.76
C PRO A 371 9.23 20.38 35.09
N THR A 372 9.95 19.29 34.99
CA THR A 372 10.60 18.63 36.13
C THR A 372 11.48 19.68 36.84
N ALA A 373 11.12 20.04 38.06
CA ALA A 373 11.88 20.91 38.91
C ALA A 373 13.29 20.33 39.09
N CYS A 374 14.27 21.02 38.53
CA CYS A 374 15.67 20.75 38.73
C CYS A 374 16.00 21.08 40.19
N GLY A 375 16.14 20.07 41.03
CA GLY A 375 16.62 20.19 42.41
C GLY A 375 18.01 20.78 42.42
N ARG A 376 18.14 21.97 43.03
CA ARG A 376 19.43 22.52 43.40
C ARG A 376 19.99 21.64 44.51
N GLY A 377 20.97 20.84 44.18
CA GLY A 377 21.86 20.21 45.14
C GLY A 377 22.75 21.29 45.77
N HIS A 378 22.55 21.47 47.03
CA HIS A 378 23.38 22.28 47.93
C HIS A 378 24.63 21.47 48.23
N ASP A 379 25.78 21.99 47.87
CA ASP A 379 27.08 21.47 48.28
C ASP A 379 27.50 22.22 49.56
N PRO A 380 27.87 21.53 50.65
CA PRO A 380 28.69 22.15 51.67
C PRO A 380 29.97 21.33 51.90
N HIS A 381 31.05 22.05 51.99
CA HIS A 381 32.35 21.76 52.64
C HIS A 381 33.53 21.40 51.72
N SER A 382 34.28 22.44 51.55
CA SER A 382 35.71 22.68 51.87
C SER A 382 36.30 21.87 53.05
N ALA A 383 37.33 21.14 52.77
CA ALA A 383 38.58 21.12 53.50
C ALA A 383 39.64 20.37 52.70
#